data_0cc187022a5a968d0ec82bc1a33f1d06
#
_entry.id   0cc187022a5a968d0ec82bc1a33f1d06
#
_cell.length_a   1.000
_cell.length_b   1.000
_cell.length_c   1.000
_cell.angle_alpha   90.00
_cell.angle_beta   90.00
_cell.angle_gamma   90.00
#
_symmetry.space_group_name_H-M   'P 1'
#
loop_
_entity.id
_entity.type
_entity.pdbx_description
1 polymer ?
#
loop_
_entity_poly.entity_id
_entity_poly.type
_entity_poly.pdbx_seq_one_letter_code
_entity_poly.pdbx_strand_id
1 'polypeptide(L)'
;MGICPHKYDIIVFMNHIKNYAYTHTPLQFDFKQTVERFFVEEIPLYTFTNTGNYLILKIQKSNMSTWKLITVLAKATGLQERDIGYAGLKDKNATTIQYISIPKQYERELNKNLTTEKVVILERSYNKAPIKIGHLKGNAFSIVLHHINEKDAKFFTTTAKKMQKEGIPNYYGYQRFGEDSRSYLQGKEIAQSGKRLKGSKEKLLVSAYQSYLYNKWLGQRVKLSTIIASNNTLQAAKKLDYPEELVKVLAKQVQFFKLFIGDAVIPYPYGKLSFVKDMHQSSQAFLQKKISPTGLLCGANVERAKSDAYYLEEAYDDTELNTLKGDRRFAWIWPKDVETKYECNGKKLKVEFYLPKGSYATTFLEEIGKFSLKNM
;
A
#
# COMPACT_ATOMS: atom_id res chain seq x y z
N MET A 1 -25.81 6.07 26.18
CA MET A 1 -26.56 6.99 25.31
C MET A 1 -25.66 7.27 24.08
N GLY A 2 -26.01 6.70 22.94
CA GLY A 2 -25.28 6.92 21.70
C GLY A 2 -25.56 8.34 21.20
N ILE A 3 -24.52 9.14 21.06
CA ILE A 3 -24.61 10.46 20.43
C ILE A 3 -24.66 10.18 18.93
N CYS A 4 -25.88 10.22 18.37
CA CYS A 4 -26.10 10.17 16.93
C CYS A 4 -25.64 11.53 16.34
N PRO A 5 -24.59 11.61 15.53
CA PRO A 5 -24.33 12.84 14.79
C PRO A 5 -25.40 12.91 13.70
N HIS A 6 -26.26 13.95 13.78
CA HIS A 6 -27.15 14.30 12.70
C HIS A 6 -26.34 14.44 11.40
N LYS A 7 -27.01 14.16 10.26
CA LYS A 7 -26.52 14.42 8.89
C LYS A 7 -25.75 15.72 8.82
N TYR A 8 -24.45 15.65 9.03
CA TYR A 8 -23.56 16.76 8.78
C TYR A 8 -23.18 16.70 7.31
N ASP A 9 -23.61 17.66 6.56
CA ASP A 9 -23.10 17.93 5.23
C ASP A 9 -21.58 18.07 5.35
N ILE A 10 -20.86 16.99 5.09
CA ILE A 10 -19.40 17.01 4.87
C ILE A 10 -19.20 17.64 3.49
N ILE A 11 -19.59 18.93 3.39
CA ILE A 11 -19.39 19.74 2.21
C ILE A 11 -17.91 20.13 2.13
N VAL A 12 -17.23 19.47 1.18
CA VAL A 12 -16.36 20.10 0.19
C VAL A 12 -15.27 21.03 0.73
N PHE A 13 -14.11 20.43 1.02
CA PHE A 13 -12.84 21.05 0.64
C PHE A 13 -12.08 20.04 -0.23
N MET A 14 -12.47 19.97 -1.48
CA MET A 14 -11.86 19.09 -2.49
C MET A 14 -10.80 19.87 -3.25
N ASN A 15 -9.54 19.47 -3.07
CA ASN A 15 -8.59 19.48 -4.19
C ASN A 15 -7.37 18.55 -3.99
N HIS A 16 -7.21 17.90 -2.82
CA HIS A 16 -6.14 16.92 -2.65
C HIS A 16 -6.70 15.57 -2.16
N ILE A 17 -6.56 14.53 -2.96
CA ILE A 17 -6.97 13.16 -2.60
C ILE A 17 -6.17 12.66 -1.38
N LYS A 18 -4.90 13.08 -1.27
CA LYS A 18 -3.99 12.71 -0.18
C LYS A 18 -3.74 13.89 0.75
N ASN A 19 -3.85 13.65 2.05
CA ASN A 19 -3.35 14.53 3.10
C ASN A 19 -2.14 13.87 3.75
N TYR A 20 -1.14 14.66 4.16
CA TYR A 20 0.07 14.17 4.81
C TYR A 20 -0.10 14.16 6.33
N ALA A 21 0.41 13.10 6.96
CA ALA A 21 0.32 12.94 8.41
C ALA A 21 1.39 13.73 9.18
N TYR A 22 2.52 13.99 8.55
CA TYR A 22 3.63 14.73 9.15
C TYR A 22 3.61 16.19 8.70
N THR A 23 3.85 17.13 9.60
CA THR A 23 3.68 18.59 9.36
C THR A 23 4.98 19.33 9.05
N HIS A 24 6.05 18.63 8.71
CA HIS A 24 7.33 19.25 8.34
C HIS A 24 7.26 19.96 6.97
N THR A 25 8.21 20.85 6.73
CA THR A 25 8.41 21.53 5.43
C THR A 25 8.67 20.53 4.31
N PRO A 26 8.15 20.77 3.10
CA PRO A 26 8.45 19.94 1.93
C PRO A 26 9.95 19.80 1.70
N LEU A 27 10.39 18.59 1.35
CA LEU A 27 11.78 18.28 1.06
C LEU A 27 11.94 17.96 -0.42
N GLN A 28 12.81 18.69 -1.12
CA GLN A 28 13.05 18.49 -2.55
C GLN A 28 14.14 17.43 -2.80
N PHE A 29 13.87 16.49 -3.69
CA PHE A 29 14.81 15.49 -4.20
C PHE A 29 14.34 14.99 -5.57
N ASP A 30 15.25 14.51 -6.39
CA ASP A 30 14.91 13.86 -7.68
C ASP A 30 14.74 12.35 -7.45
N PHE A 31 13.59 11.83 -7.86
CA PHE A 31 13.25 10.42 -7.84
C PHE A 31 12.89 9.96 -9.27
N LYS A 32 13.62 8.97 -9.79
CA LYS A 32 13.29 8.32 -11.05
C LYS A 32 13.26 6.81 -10.89
N GLN A 33 12.18 6.20 -11.37
CA GLN A 33 12.08 4.75 -11.45
C GLN A 33 12.88 4.25 -12.65
N THR A 34 14.14 3.87 -12.40
CA THR A 34 15.04 3.23 -13.38
C THR A 34 15.66 1.98 -12.78
N VAL A 35 16.25 1.14 -13.61
CA VAL A 35 16.89 -0.11 -13.16
C VAL A 35 18.07 0.12 -12.21
N GLU A 36 18.72 1.28 -12.28
CA GLU A 36 19.87 1.63 -11.44
C GLU A 36 19.47 2.28 -10.12
N ARG A 37 18.27 2.89 -10.06
CA ARG A 37 17.84 3.72 -8.92
C ARG A 37 16.72 3.12 -8.11
N PHE A 38 16.03 2.11 -8.64
CA PHE A 38 14.87 1.52 -7.99
C PHE A 38 14.99 0.00 -7.97
N PHE A 39 15.36 -0.52 -6.82
CA PHE A 39 15.51 -1.94 -6.57
C PHE A 39 14.42 -2.43 -5.61
N VAL A 40 13.80 -3.58 -5.93
CA VAL A 40 12.74 -4.17 -5.12
C VAL A 40 12.98 -5.67 -4.96
N GLU A 41 13.02 -6.14 -3.72
CA GLU A 41 13.09 -7.56 -3.39
C GLU A 41 11.82 -8.03 -2.69
N GLU A 42 11.21 -9.07 -3.24
CA GLU A 42 10.06 -9.72 -2.63
C GLU A 42 10.49 -10.54 -1.41
N ILE A 43 9.79 -10.37 -0.29
CA ILE A 43 9.99 -11.20 0.90
C ILE A 43 8.86 -12.24 0.96
N PRO A 44 9.19 -13.55 0.82
CA PRO A 44 8.19 -14.60 0.77
C PRO A 44 7.44 -14.76 2.09
N LEU A 45 6.21 -15.25 2.02
CA LEU A 45 5.35 -15.44 3.19
C LEU A 45 5.89 -16.50 4.14
N TYR A 46 6.54 -17.53 3.60
CA TYR A 46 7.05 -18.68 4.33
C TYR A 46 8.39 -19.14 3.73
N THR A 47 9.14 -19.89 4.53
CA THR A 47 10.37 -20.57 4.07
C THR A 47 9.99 -21.78 3.22
N PHE A 48 10.68 -21.97 2.11
CA PHE A 48 10.47 -23.11 1.25
C PHE A 48 11.06 -24.40 1.86
N THR A 49 10.41 -25.53 1.60
CA THR A 49 10.72 -26.79 2.28
C THR A 49 11.95 -27.52 1.71
N ASN A 50 12.51 -27.07 0.60
CA ASN A 50 13.57 -27.70 -0.20
C ASN A 50 13.22 -29.11 -0.72
N THR A 51 11.96 -29.50 -0.60
CA THR A 51 11.42 -30.78 -1.09
C THR A 51 10.06 -30.56 -1.73
N GLY A 52 9.69 -31.42 -2.68
CA GLY A 52 8.36 -31.36 -3.31
C GLY A 52 8.41 -31.28 -4.84
N ASN A 53 7.23 -31.10 -5.43
CA ASN A 53 7.00 -31.19 -6.87
C ASN A 53 7.02 -29.84 -7.60
N TYR A 54 7.30 -28.76 -6.90
CA TYR A 54 7.44 -27.43 -7.49
C TYR A 54 8.86 -26.91 -7.30
N LEU A 55 9.49 -26.51 -8.39
CA LEU A 55 10.73 -25.74 -8.40
C LEU A 55 10.40 -24.29 -8.09
N ILE A 56 11.07 -23.73 -7.09
CA ILE A 56 10.98 -22.33 -6.71
C ILE A 56 12.23 -21.61 -7.21
N LEU A 57 12.01 -20.56 -7.98
CA LEU A 57 13.06 -19.74 -8.58
C LEU A 57 13.06 -18.39 -7.92
N LYS A 58 14.18 -17.98 -7.31
CA LYS A 58 14.43 -16.60 -6.95
C LYS A 58 15.04 -15.91 -8.17
N ILE A 59 14.28 -15.03 -8.80
CA ILE A 59 14.61 -14.43 -10.09
C ILE A 59 14.83 -12.95 -9.95
N GLN A 60 15.97 -12.46 -10.41
CA GLN A 60 16.20 -11.04 -10.69
C GLN A 60 15.83 -10.74 -12.14
N LYS A 61 15.08 -9.69 -12.34
CA LYS A 61 14.77 -9.15 -13.67
C LYS A 61 14.96 -7.63 -13.70
N SER A 62 15.34 -7.10 -14.86
CA SER A 62 15.53 -5.68 -15.09
C SER A 62 14.75 -5.21 -16.32
N ASN A 63 14.10 -4.05 -16.22
CA ASN A 63 13.29 -3.46 -17.28
C ASN A 63 12.26 -4.44 -17.90
N MET A 64 11.64 -5.23 -17.06
CA MET A 64 10.70 -6.28 -17.48
C MET A 64 9.52 -6.36 -16.51
N SER A 65 8.27 -6.43 -17.02
CA SER A 65 7.08 -6.68 -16.19
C SER A 65 7.02 -8.16 -15.75
N THR A 66 6.29 -8.46 -14.68
CA THR A 66 6.04 -9.85 -14.26
C THR A 66 5.32 -10.65 -15.35
N TRP A 67 4.38 -10.06 -16.09
CA TRP A 67 3.71 -10.72 -17.22
C TRP A 67 4.70 -11.14 -18.30
N LYS A 68 5.64 -10.25 -18.68
CA LYS A 68 6.66 -10.58 -19.67
C LYS A 68 7.59 -11.68 -19.17
N LEU A 69 7.96 -11.69 -17.88
CA LEU A 69 8.73 -12.76 -17.26
C LEU A 69 7.99 -14.09 -17.38
N ILE A 70 6.69 -14.13 -17.05
CA ILE A 70 5.87 -15.35 -17.17
C ILE A 70 5.86 -15.86 -18.61
N THR A 71 5.66 -14.98 -19.61
CA THR A 71 5.72 -15.34 -21.03
C THR A 71 7.09 -15.93 -21.43
N VAL A 72 8.20 -15.36 -20.92
CA VAL A 72 9.56 -15.88 -21.18
C VAL A 72 9.74 -17.26 -20.59
N LEU A 73 9.32 -17.47 -19.35
CA LEU A 73 9.40 -18.78 -18.68
C LEU A 73 8.49 -19.83 -19.33
N ALA A 74 7.28 -19.44 -19.73
CA ALA A 74 6.36 -20.32 -20.45
C ALA A 74 6.98 -20.82 -21.77
N LYS A 75 7.60 -19.90 -22.54
CA LYS A 75 8.30 -20.28 -23.78
C LYS A 75 9.49 -21.21 -23.54
N ALA A 76 10.28 -20.95 -22.49
CA ALA A 76 11.46 -21.75 -22.17
C ALA A 76 11.09 -23.17 -21.69
N THR A 77 9.96 -23.33 -21.02
CA THR A 77 9.52 -24.59 -20.42
C THR A 77 8.49 -25.36 -21.25
N GLY A 78 7.78 -24.69 -22.15
CA GLY A 78 6.59 -25.25 -22.83
C GLY A 78 5.32 -25.23 -21.97
N LEU A 79 5.36 -24.63 -20.77
CA LEU A 79 4.21 -24.49 -19.86
C LEU A 79 3.20 -23.45 -20.38
N GLN A 80 1.94 -23.59 -19.98
CA GLN A 80 0.98 -22.52 -20.10
C GLN A 80 1.25 -21.47 -19.00
N GLU A 81 1.05 -20.18 -19.31
CA GLU A 81 1.29 -19.08 -18.37
C GLU A 81 0.53 -19.24 -17.04
N ARG A 82 -0.65 -19.84 -17.07
CA ARG A 82 -1.48 -20.12 -15.88
C ARG A 82 -0.87 -21.11 -14.90
N ASP A 83 0.06 -21.95 -15.35
CA ASP A 83 0.71 -23.00 -14.55
C ASP A 83 1.98 -22.47 -13.85
N ILE A 84 2.36 -21.23 -14.13
CA ILE A 84 3.48 -20.53 -13.50
C ILE A 84 2.96 -19.70 -12.32
N GLY A 85 3.36 -20.08 -11.11
CA GLY A 85 2.93 -19.43 -9.88
C GLY A 85 3.81 -18.25 -9.50
N TYR A 86 3.18 -17.16 -9.00
CA TYR A 86 3.86 -15.96 -8.48
C TYR A 86 3.04 -15.31 -7.36
N ALA A 87 3.70 -14.53 -6.48
CA ALA A 87 3.03 -13.94 -5.33
C ALA A 87 2.43 -12.54 -5.61
N GLY A 88 3.02 -11.80 -6.55
CA GLY A 88 2.53 -10.47 -6.91
C GLY A 88 3.23 -9.89 -8.13
N LEU A 89 2.64 -8.83 -8.68
CA LEU A 89 3.25 -8.09 -9.79
C LEU A 89 4.38 -7.20 -9.28
N LYS A 90 5.45 -7.07 -10.06
CA LYS A 90 6.57 -6.18 -9.79
C LYS A 90 6.74 -5.17 -10.92
N ASP A 91 7.20 -3.99 -10.56
CA ASP A 91 7.42 -2.88 -11.48
C ASP A 91 8.28 -3.27 -12.69
N LYS A 92 7.97 -2.65 -13.84
CA LYS A 92 8.73 -2.81 -15.07
C LYS A 92 10.02 -2.00 -15.03
N ASN A 93 9.93 -0.72 -14.69
CA ASN A 93 11.06 0.22 -14.72
C ASN A 93 11.86 0.14 -13.40
N ALA A 94 12.42 -1.04 -13.12
CA ALA A 94 13.15 -1.34 -11.89
C ALA A 94 14.03 -2.58 -12.09
N THR A 95 14.99 -2.77 -11.20
CA THR A 95 15.58 -4.08 -10.94
C THR A 95 14.79 -4.74 -9.82
N THR A 96 14.21 -5.91 -10.07
CA THR A 96 13.35 -6.58 -9.10
C THR A 96 13.72 -8.03 -8.90
N ILE A 97 13.70 -8.47 -7.65
CA ILE A 97 13.82 -9.88 -7.26
C ILE A 97 12.44 -10.37 -6.83
N GLN A 98 11.98 -11.46 -7.40
CA GLN A 98 10.72 -12.12 -7.06
C GLN A 98 10.83 -13.63 -7.10
N TYR A 99 9.88 -14.29 -6.44
CA TYR A 99 9.81 -15.75 -6.42
C TYR A 99 8.76 -16.25 -7.40
N ILE A 100 9.16 -17.23 -8.21
CA ILE A 100 8.31 -17.90 -9.21
C ILE A 100 8.32 -19.39 -8.91
N SER A 101 7.20 -20.07 -9.09
CA SER A 101 7.12 -21.52 -9.01
C SER A 101 6.70 -22.14 -10.34
N ILE A 102 7.34 -23.23 -10.72
CA ILE A 102 6.97 -24.09 -11.86
C ILE A 102 6.98 -25.55 -11.40
N PRO A 103 6.23 -26.47 -12.05
CA PRO A 103 6.37 -27.90 -11.76
C PRO A 103 7.80 -28.38 -12.01
N LYS A 104 8.36 -29.14 -11.07
CA LYS A 104 9.77 -29.59 -11.06
C LYS A 104 10.19 -30.32 -12.34
N GLN A 105 9.30 -31.08 -12.95
CA GLN A 105 9.57 -31.84 -14.17
C GLN A 105 10.06 -30.96 -15.34
N TYR A 106 9.79 -29.66 -15.34
CA TYR A 106 10.21 -28.73 -16.40
C TYR A 106 11.54 -28.00 -16.11
N GLU A 107 12.26 -28.43 -15.08
CA GLU A 107 13.56 -27.81 -14.72
C GLU A 107 14.62 -28.00 -15.81
N ARG A 108 14.61 -29.16 -16.48
CA ARG A 108 15.56 -29.49 -17.56
C ARG A 108 15.32 -28.58 -18.77
N GLU A 109 14.07 -28.42 -19.19
CA GLU A 109 13.67 -27.57 -20.30
C GLU A 109 14.01 -26.10 -20.01
N LEU A 110 13.73 -25.63 -18.79
CA LEU A 110 14.10 -24.30 -18.34
C LEU A 110 15.60 -24.05 -18.49
N ASN A 111 16.44 -24.97 -18.00
CA ASN A 111 17.90 -24.84 -18.05
C ASN A 111 18.44 -24.79 -19.48
N LYS A 112 17.81 -25.56 -20.40
CA LYS A 112 18.22 -25.62 -21.79
C LYS A 112 17.83 -24.37 -22.58
N ASN A 113 16.66 -23.80 -22.30
CA ASN A 113 16.02 -22.85 -23.23
C ASN A 113 15.95 -21.42 -22.68
N LEU A 114 16.29 -21.17 -21.40
CA LEU A 114 16.30 -19.81 -20.86
C LEU A 114 17.58 -19.08 -21.29
N THR A 115 17.46 -18.26 -22.33
CA THR A 115 18.61 -17.60 -23.02
C THR A 115 18.64 -16.07 -22.90
N THR A 116 17.86 -15.47 -21.99
CA THR A 116 17.77 -14.00 -21.89
C THR A 116 18.61 -13.44 -20.75
N GLU A 117 19.46 -12.46 -21.05
CA GLU A 117 20.28 -11.72 -20.07
C GLU A 117 19.46 -10.85 -19.09
N LYS A 118 18.19 -10.53 -19.44
CA LYS A 118 17.30 -9.74 -18.58
C LYS A 118 16.70 -10.51 -17.41
N VAL A 119 16.96 -11.83 -17.33
CA VAL A 119 16.43 -12.73 -16.31
C VAL A 119 17.57 -13.53 -15.73
N VAL A 120 17.87 -13.34 -14.47
CA VAL A 120 18.92 -14.07 -13.75
C VAL A 120 18.29 -14.89 -12.64
N ILE A 121 18.51 -16.21 -12.67
CA ILE A 121 18.11 -17.10 -11.58
C ILE A 121 19.20 -17.00 -10.50
N LEU A 122 18.85 -16.42 -9.34
CA LEU A 122 19.77 -16.23 -8.21
C LEU A 122 19.86 -17.49 -7.35
N GLU A 123 18.70 -18.10 -7.08
CA GLU A 123 18.59 -19.26 -6.19
C GLU A 123 17.52 -20.22 -6.70
N ARG A 124 17.67 -21.49 -6.35
CA ARG A 124 16.68 -22.54 -6.57
C ARG A 124 16.37 -23.25 -5.28
N SER A 125 15.12 -23.60 -5.14
CA SER A 125 14.59 -24.33 -4.00
C SER A 125 13.42 -25.18 -4.47
N TYR A 126 12.85 -25.98 -3.58
CA TYR A 126 11.68 -26.79 -3.90
C TYR A 126 10.59 -26.60 -2.86
N ASN A 127 9.34 -26.81 -3.26
CA ASN A 127 8.21 -26.73 -2.36
C ASN A 127 7.11 -27.73 -2.73
N LYS A 128 6.29 -28.11 -1.74
CA LYS A 128 5.17 -29.06 -1.95
C LYS A 128 4.02 -28.45 -2.75
N ALA A 129 3.84 -27.13 -2.66
CA ALA A 129 2.75 -26.40 -3.32
C ALA A 129 3.29 -25.23 -4.15
N PRO A 130 2.58 -24.79 -5.20
CA PRO A 130 2.96 -23.62 -5.98
C PRO A 130 2.79 -22.33 -5.20
N ILE A 131 3.51 -21.30 -5.61
CA ILE A 131 3.30 -19.93 -5.12
C ILE A 131 1.97 -19.42 -5.68
N LYS A 132 1.19 -18.74 -4.84
CA LYS A 132 -0.09 -18.12 -5.22
C LYS A 132 -0.07 -16.62 -4.95
N ILE A 133 -0.91 -15.88 -5.64
CA ILE A 133 -1.08 -14.43 -5.42
C ILE A 133 -1.32 -14.16 -3.93
N GLY A 134 -0.58 -13.21 -3.38
CA GLY A 134 -0.61 -12.85 -1.96
C GLY A 134 0.34 -13.63 -1.06
N HIS A 135 1.09 -14.63 -1.56
CA HIS A 135 2.07 -15.40 -0.78
C HIS A 135 3.38 -14.64 -0.54
N LEU A 136 3.29 -13.35 -0.17
CA LEU A 136 4.42 -12.52 0.24
C LEU A 136 4.11 -11.83 1.56
N LYS A 137 5.13 -11.57 2.38
CA LYS A 137 5.07 -10.72 3.58
C LYS A 137 5.08 -9.24 3.19
N GLY A 138 5.89 -8.88 2.22
CA GLY A 138 6.11 -7.52 1.76
C GLY A 138 7.26 -7.43 0.78
N ASN A 139 7.79 -6.23 0.62
CA ASN A 139 8.92 -5.96 -0.25
C ASN A 139 9.97 -5.13 0.49
N ALA A 140 11.24 -5.46 0.28
CA ALA A 140 12.37 -4.62 0.63
C ALA A 140 12.70 -3.73 -0.57
N PHE A 141 12.97 -2.47 -0.31
CA PHE A 141 13.27 -1.46 -1.31
C PHE A 141 14.68 -0.91 -1.07
N SER A 142 15.40 -0.65 -2.15
CA SER A 142 16.63 0.15 -2.15
C SER A 142 16.49 1.19 -3.26
N ILE A 143 16.46 2.47 -2.88
CA ILE A 143 16.14 3.59 -3.77
C ILE A 143 17.24 4.62 -3.69
N VAL A 144 17.67 5.15 -4.84
CA VAL A 144 18.66 6.24 -4.90
C VAL A 144 17.96 7.52 -5.32
N LEU A 145 17.92 8.47 -4.38
CA LEU A 145 17.46 9.85 -4.60
C LEU A 145 18.65 10.72 -5.02
N HIS A 146 18.41 11.66 -5.92
CA HIS A 146 19.42 12.57 -6.42
C HIS A 146 19.10 14.03 -6.06
N HIS A 147 20.06 14.93 -6.29
CA HIS A 147 19.93 16.38 -6.06
C HIS A 147 19.52 16.72 -4.61
N ILE A 148 19.98 15.94 -3.64
CA ILE A 148 19.75 16.17 -2.22
C ILE A 148 21.07 16.60 -1.55
N ASN A 149 21.07 17.72 -0.81
CA ASN A 149 22.24 18.18 -0.05
C ASN A 149 22.34 17.46 1.29
N GLU A 150 23.45 17.63 1.99
CA GLU A 150 23.73 16.94 3.25
C GLU A 150 22.72 17.30 4.36
N LYS A 151 22.31 18.58 4.46
CA LYS A 151 21.32 19.03 5.46
C LYS A 151 19.98 18.35 5.22
N ASP A 152 19.55 18.31 3.97
CA ASP A 152 18.29 17.69 3.56
C ASP A 152 18.34 16.18 3.70
N ALA A 153 19.48 15.55 3.43
CA ALA A 153 19.67 14.11 3.64
C ALA A 153 19.60 13.74 5.15
N LYS A 154 20.17 14.55 6.04
CA LYS A 154 20.03 14.38 7.51
C LYS A 154 18.56 14.55 7.95
N PHE A 155 17.87 15.54 7.40
CA PHE A 155 16.46 15.76 7.69
C PHE A 155 15.60 14.59 7.20
N PHE A 156 15.84 14.12 5.96
CA PHE A 156 15.18 12.92 5.40
C PHE A 156 15.35 11.73 6.32
N THR A 157 16.61 11.45 6.75
CA THR A 157 16.93 10.34 7.63
C THR A 157 16.16 10.40 8.94
N THR A 158 16.15 11.57 9.59
CA THR A 158 15.44 11.77 10.85
C THR A 158 13.93 11.55 10.68
N THR A 159 13.35 12.10 9.61
CA THR A 159 11.92 11.95 9.30
C THR A 159 11.58 10.49 8.98
N ALA A 160 12.38 9.82 8.18
CA ALA A 160 12.18 8.41 7.82
C ALA A 160 12.25 7.48 9.06
N LYS A 161 13.18 7.73 9.99
CA LYS A 161 13.25 7.01 11.27
C LYS A 161 12.03 7.29 12.16
N LYS A 162 11.52 8.52 12.17
CA LYS A 162 10.27 8.86 12.85
C LYS A 162 9.10 8.08 12.26
N MET A 163 8.99 8.00 10.93
CA MET A 163 7.97 7.21 10.23
C MET A 163 8.05 5.72 10.53
N GLN A 164 9.26 5.17 10.67
CA GLN A 164 9.45 3.78 11.11
C GLN A 164 8.85 3.54 12.50
N LYS A 165 8.99 4.51 13.41
CA LYS A 165 8.46 4.42 14.78
C LYS A 165 6.95 4.62 14.83
N GLU A 166 6.45 5.67 14.19
CA GLU A 166 5.09 6.15 14.32
C GLU A 166 4.13 5.59 13.24
N GLY A 167 4.67 5.11 12.11
CA GLY A 167 3.90 4.62 10.96
C GLY A 167 3.53 5.72 9.97
N ILE A 168 2.89 5.32 8.88
CA ILE A 168 2.45 6.19 7.79
C ILE A 168 1.07 5.79 7.25
N PRO A 169 0.32 6.72 6.65
CA PRO A 169 -0.90 6.40 5.91
C PRO A 169 -0.60 5.46 4.72
N ASN A 170 -1.39 4.42 4.57
CA ASN A 170 -1.19 3.40 3.53
C ASN A 170 -2.00 3.69 2.27
N TYR A 171 -1.79 4.84 1.65
CA TYR A 171 -2.42 5.19 0.39
C TYR A 171 -2.05 4.21 -0.74
N TYR A 172 -2.91 4.10 -1.73
CA TYR A 172 -2.49 3.60 -3.04
C TYR A 172 -1.63 4.67 -3.73
N GLY A 173 -0.49 4.25 -4.29
CA GLY A 173 0.38 5.09 -5.09
C GLY A 173 -0.22 5.44 -6.47
N TYR A 174 0.35 6.43 -7.16
CA TYR A 174 -0.13 6.87 -8.47
C TYR A 174 -0.09 5.74 -9.51
N GLN A 175 0.83 4.78 -9.39
CA GLN A 175 0.94 3.62 -10.29
C GLN A 175 -0.37 2.79 -10.35
N ARG A 176 -1.21 2.88 -9.28
CA ARG A 176 -2.49 2.19 -9.22
C ARG A 176 -3.51 2.72 -10.23
N PHE A 177 -3.35 3.96 -10.65
CA PHE A 177 -4.33 4.70 -11.43
C PHE A 177 -3.95 4.88 -12.91
N GLY A 178 -2.93 4.12 -13.40
CA GLY A 178 -2.44 4.20 -14.77
C GLY A 178 -1.52 5.40 -15.03
N GLU A 179 -1.00 5.51 -16.24
CA GLU A 179 -0.04 6.55 -16.61
C GLU A 179 -0.61 7.96 -16.49
N ASP A 180 -1.88 8.15 -16.87
CA ASP A 180 -2.61 9.42 -16.73
C ASP A 180 -3.19 9.65 -15.33
N SER A 181 -3.15 8.65 -14.44
CA SER A 181 -3.79 8.59 -13.13
C SER A 181 -5.32 8.77 -13.16
N ARG A 182 -5.97 8.43 -14.25
CA ARG A 182 -7.41 8.58 -14.48
C ARG A 182 -8.16 7.26 -14.69
N SER A 183 -7.48 6.11 -14.61
CA SER A 183 -8.11 4.80 -14.81
C SER A 183 -9.31 4.55 -13.88
N TYR A 184 -9.36 5.21 -12.72
CA TYR A 184 -10.50 5.15 -11.81
C TYR A 184 -11.79 5.76 -12.40
N LEU A 185 -11.70 6.74 -13.32
CA LEU A 185 -12.88 7.30 -14.00
C LEU A 185 -13.53 6.26 -14.88
N GLN A 186 -12.74 5.57 -15.71
CA GLN A 186 -13.24 4.44 -16.52
C GLN A 186 -13.78 3.32 -15.61
N GLY A 187 -13.13 3.06 -14.47
CA GLY A 187 -13.61 2.10 -13.50
C GLY A 187 -14.97 2.48 -12.91
N LYS A 188 -15.20 3.76 -12.64
CA LYS A 188 -16.48 4.30 -12.17
C LYS A 188 -17.58 4.10 -13.23
N GLU A 189 -17.32 4.49 -14.48
CA GLU A 189 -18.26 4.33 -15.59
C GLU A 189 -18.67 2.86 -15.79
N ILE A 190 -17.69 1.94 -15.72
CA ILE A 190 -17.97 0.50 -15.83
C ILE A 190 -18.82 0.03 -14.65
N ALA A 191 -18.53 0.44 -13.40
CA ALA A 191 -19.34 0.07 -12.24
C ALA A 191 -20.76 0.57 -12.38
N GLN A 192 -20.97 1.83 -12.75
CA GLN A 192 -22.28 2.46 -12.94
C GLN A 192 -23.08 1.86 -14.10
N SER A 193 -22.45 1.20 -15.06
CA SER A 193 -23.15 0.54 -16.15
C SER A 193 -23.97 -0.67 -15.72
N GLY A 194 -23.79 -1.21 -14.52
CA GLY A 194 -24.44 -2.41 -13.99
C GLY A 194 -24.14 -3.70 -14.76
N LYS A 195 -23.25 -3.66 -15.76
CA LYS A 195 -22.93 -4.81 -16.60
C LYS A 195 -21.97 -5.76 -15.88
N ARG A 196 -22.13 -7.06 -16.16
CA ARG A 196 -21.16 -8.07 -15.69
C ARG A 196 -19.78 -7.80 -16.27
N LEU A 197 -18.77 -7.74 -15.41
CA LEU A 197 -17.39 -7.46 -15.80
C LEU A 197 -16.83 -8.54 -16.73
N LYS A 198 -16.34 -8.12 -17.88
CA LYS A 198 -15.75 -8.98 -18.91
C LYS A 198 -14.22 -8.88 -18.85
N GLY A 199 -13.58 -9.95 -18.36
CA GLY A 199 -12.12 -10.05 -18.39
C GLY A 199 -11.36 -9.30 -17.28
N SER A 200 -10.05 -9.44 -17.30
CA SER A 200 -9.15 -8.90 -16.27
C SER A 200 -8.97 -7.39 -16.33
N LYS A 201 -9.05 -6.79 -17.53
CA LYS A 201 -8.88 -5.34 -17.73
C LYS A 201 -9.98 -4.54 -17.05
N GLU A 202 -11.26 -4.89 -17.25
CA GLU A 202 -12.40 -4.22 -16.61
C GLU A 202 -12.32 -4.35 -15.08
N LYS A 203 -12.00 -5.57 -14.58
CA LYS A 203 -11.80 -5.80 -13.16
C LYS A 203 -10.68 -4.92 -12.58
N LEU A 204 -9.59 -4.71 -13.32
CA LEU A 204 -8.50 -3.83 -12.90
C LEU A 204 -8.94 -2.38 -12.81
N LEU A 205 -9.70 -1.89 -13.80
CA LEU A 205 -10.23 -0.52 -13.83
C LEU A 205 -11.21 -0.27 -12.68
N VAL A 206 -12.19 -1.17 -12.47
CA VAL A 206 -13.14 -1.03 -11.36
C VAL A 206 -12.44 -1.12 -10.02
N SER A 207 -11.44 -1.98 -9.88
CA SER A 207 -10.60 -2.05 -8.69
C SER A 207 -9.73 -0.79 -8.48
N ALA A 208 -9.40 -0.04 -9.54
CA ALA A 208 -8.79 1.29 -9.40
C ALA A 208 -9.78 2.30 -8.83
N TYR A 209 -11.06 2.22 -9.18
CA TYR A 209 -12.10 3.05 -8.58
C TYR A 209 -12.29 2.74 -7.08
N GLN A 210 -12.33 1.46 -6.66
CA GLN A 210 -12.30 1.11 -5.23
C GLN A 210 -11.10 1.74 -4.52
N SER A 211 -9.92 1.70 -5.14
CA SER A 211 -8.68 2.27 -4.58
C SER A 211 -8.75 3.80 -4.47
N TYR A 212 -9.43 4.47 -5.39
CA TYR A 212 -9.68 5.91 -5.37
C TYR A 212 -10.57 6.31 -4.19
N LEU A 213 -11.69 5.60 -4.00
CA LEU A 213 -12.61 5.85 -2.87
C LEU A 213 -11.92 5.63 -1.53
N TYR A 214 -11.15 4.55 -1.41
CA TYR A 214 -10.32 4.29 -0.23
C TYR A 214 -9.32 5.44 0.03
N ASN A 215 -8.62 5.92 -1.00
CA ASN A 215 -7.68 7.04 -0.82
C ASN A 215 -8.38 8.32 -0.37
N LYS A 216 -9.59 8.59 -0.87
CA LYS A 216 -10.40 9.74 -0.41
C LYS A 216 -10.79 9.59 1.06
N TRP A 217 -11.29 8.43 1.46
CA TRP A 217 -11.61 8.14 2.85
C TRP A 217 -10.38 8.32 3.74
N LEU A 218 -9.25 7.70 3.38
CA LEU A 218 -8.02 7.81 4.17
C LEU A 218 -7.53 9.26 4.26
N GLY A 219 -7.63 10.02 3.17
CA GLY A 219 -7.29 11.45 3.15
C GLY A 219 -8.11 12.26 4.16
N GLN A 220 -9.41 12.01 4.25
CA GLN A 220 -10.27 12.68 5.24
C GLN A 220 -9.92 12.26 6.67
N ARG A 221 -9.62 10.97 6.91
CA ARG A 221 -9.20 10.48 8.23
C ARG A 221 -7.87 11.10 8.68
N VAL A 222 -6.92 11.28 7.76
CA VAL A 222 -5.64 11.98 8.01
C VAL A 222 -5.88 13.45 8.30
N LYS A 223 -6.71 14.15 7.49
CA LYS A 223 -7.07 15.57 7.70
C LYS A 223 -7.71 15.79 9.07
N LEU A 224 -8.69 14.95 9.43
CA LEU A 224 -9.35 14.98 10.73
C LEU A 224 -8.32 14.85 11.86
N SER A 225 -7.42 13.87 11.76
CA SER A 225 -6.36 13.65 12.75
C SER A 225 -5.41 14.85 12.85
N THR A 226 -5.08 15.48 11.72
CA THR A 226 -4.27 16.69 11.68
C THR A 226 -4.97 17.87 12.37
N ILE A 227 -6.26 18.07 12.12
CA ILE A 227 -7.04 19.16 12.76
C ILE A 227 -7.05 18.98 14.27
N ILE A 228 -7.26 17.76 14.76
CA ILE A 228 -7.26 17.45 16.21
C ILE A 228 -5.86 17.67 16.81
N ALA A 229 -4.79 17.26 16.11
CA ALA A 229 -3.43 17.39 16.61
C ALA A 229 -2.87 18.82 16.59
N SER A 230 -3.37 19.69 15.69
CA SER A 230 -2.83 21.03 15.46
C SER A 230 -3.65 22.17 16.08
N ASN A 231 -4.77 21.87 16.76
CA ASN A 231 -5.65 22.89 17.34
C ASN A 231 -6.00 22.53 18.78
N ASN A 232 -6.40 23.53 19.58
CA ASN A 232 -7.05 23.23 20.84
C ASN A 232 -8.45 22.60 20.59
N THR A 233 -9.01 22.00 21.63
CA THR A 233 -10.26 21.22 21.52
C THR A 233 -11.41 22.01 20.91
N LEU A 234 -11.62 23.25 21.35
CA LEU A 234 -12.71 24.11 20.89
C LEU A 234 -12.55 24.49 19.41
N GLN A 235 -11.32 24.82 18.99
CA GLN A 235 -11.02 25.14 17.60
C GLN A 235 -11.19 23.92 16.70
N ALA A 236 -10.72 22.75 17.15
CA ALA A 236 -10.88 21.50 16.41
C ALA A 236 -12.36 21.13 16.29
N ALA A 237 -13.14 21.24 17.37
CA ALA A 237 -14.58 21.00 17.38
C ALA A 237 -15.32 21.88 16.35
N LYS A 238 -15.04 23.18 16.33
CA LYS A 238 -15.61 24.12 15.33
C LYS A 238 -15.21 23.77 13.90
N LYS A 239 -13.92 23.42 13.65
CA LYS A 239 -13.44 23.09 12.30
C LYS A 239 -13.99 21.77 11.76
N LEU A 240 -14.29 20.83 12.64
CA LEU A 240 -14.81 19.51 12.29
C LEU A 240 -16.33 19.43 12.33
N ASP A 241 -16.97 20.45 12.91
CA ASP A 241 -18.39 20.45 13.25
C ASP A 241 -18.77 19.25 14.14
N TYR A 242 -17.93 18.98 15.15
CA TYR A 242 -18.09 17.89 16.11
C TYR A 242 -18.37 18.42 17.51
N PRO A 243 -19.11 17.64 18.34
CA PRO A 243 -19.25 17.93 19.76
C PRO A 243 -17.87 18.02 20.44
N GLU A 244 -17.69 19.05 21.28
CA GLU A 244 -16.41 19.30 21.96
C GLU A 244 -15.98 18.08 22.80
N GLU A 245 -16.92 17.39 23.45
CA GLU A 245 -16.66 16.23 24.25
C GLU A 245 -16.08 15.06 23.43
N LEU A 246 -16.57 14.84 22.19
CA LEU A 246 -15.99 13.85 21.29
C LEU A 246 -14.55 14.22 20.92
N VAL A 247 -14.31 15.50 20.60
CA VAL A 247 -12.96 15.97 20.25
C VAL A 247 -12.00 15.83 21.44
N LYS A 248 -12.46 16.09 22.69
CA LYS A 248 -11.67 15.87 23.91
C LYS A 248 -11.23 14.40 24.03
N VAL A 249 -12.15 13.47 23.78
CA VAL A 249 -11.84 12.03 23.83
C VAL A 249 -10.85 11.63 22.73
N LEU A 250 -11.06 12.12 21.50
CA LEU A 250 -10.15 11.86 20.37
C LEU A 250 -8.77 12.45 20.61
N ALA A 251 -8.67 13.66 21.19
CA ALA A 251 -7.40 14.34 21.49
C ALA A 251 -6.58 13.60 22.56
N LYS A 252 -7.21 12.89 23.50
CA LYS A 252 -6.52 12.04 24.49
C LYS A 252 -5.78 10.85 23.89
N GLN A 253 -6.11 10.44 22.66
CA GLN A 253 -5.38 9.38 21.97
C GLN A 253 -3.99 9.90 21.55
N VAL A 254 -2.93 9.23 22.02
CA VAL A 254 -1.54 9.66 21.81
C VAL A 254 -1.10 9.50 20.35
N GLN A 255 -1.54 8.44 19.67
CA GLN A 255 -1.21 8.21 18.26
C GLN A 255 -1.85 9.28 17.35
N PHE A 256 -1.21 9.51 16.19
CA PHE A 256 -1.68 10.49 15.22
C PHE A 256 -3.06 10.12 14.65
N PHE A 257 -3.22 8.93 14.08
CA PHE A 257 -4.47 8.50 13.44
C PHE A 257 -5.53 8.20 14.51
N LYS A 258 -6.58 9.02 14.58
CA LYS A 258 -7.61 8.92 15.61
C LYS A 258 -8.59 7.79 15.33
N LEU A 259 -8.81 6.92 16.32
CA LEU A 259 -9.77 5.82 16.25
C LEU A 259 -11.13 6.27 16.78
N PHE A 260 -12.18 5.80 16.13
CA PHE A 260 -13.59 6.00 16.52
C PHE A 260 -14.20 4.67 16.95
N ILE A 261 -15.27 4.73 17.76
CA ILE A 261 -16.09 3.56 18.04
C ILE A 261 -16.62 3.00 16.72
N GLY A 262 -16.46 1.68 16.53
CA GLY A 262 -16.88 0.99 15.31
C GLY A 262 -15.86 0.99 14.18
N ASP A 263 -14.69 1.62 14.33
CA ASP A 263 -13.61 1.45 13.34
C ASP A 263 -13.25 -0.03 13.18
N ALA A 264 -13.18 -0.45 11.91
CA ALA A 264 -12.75 -1.79 11.57
C ALA A 264 -11.23 -1.91 11.71
N VAL A 265 -10.77 -2.83 12.54
CA VAL A 265 -9.36 -3.05 12.85
C VAL A 265 -8.98 -4.51 12.63
N ILE A 266 -7.73 -4.74 12.26
CA ILE A 266 -7.16 -6.08 12.08
C ILE A 266 -5.88 -6.17 12.93
N PRO A 267 -5.63 -7.29 13.64
CA PRO A 267 -4.32 -7.56 14.24
C PRO A 267 -3.20 -7.41 13.21
N TYR A 268 -2.14 -6.69 13.59
CA TYR A 268 -1.06 -6.37 12.65
C TYR A 268 0.14 -7.29 12.86
N PRO A 269 0.73 -7.86 11.81
CA PRO A 269 0.39 -7.66 10.40
C PRO A 269 -0.65 -8.64 9.84
N TYR A 270 -1.19 -9.57 10.63
CA TYR A 270 -2.17 -10.58 10.21
C TYR A 270 -3.17 -10.88 11.33
N GLY A 271 -4.41 -11.09 10.97
CA GLY A 271 -5.45 -11.49 11.91
C GLY A 271 -6.86 -11.43 11.34
N LYS A 272 -7.84 -11.65 12.21
CA LYS A 272 -9.27 -11.56 11.87
C LYS A 272 -9.77 -10.14 12.13
N LEU A 273 -10.69 -9.69 11.29
CA LEU A 273 -11.38 -8.41 11.44
C LEU A 273 -12.12 -8.34 12.78
N SER A 274 -12.00 -7.21 13.42
CA SER A 274 -12.77 -6.82 14.62
C SER A 274 -13.09 -5.33 14.57
N PHE A 275 -13.84 -4.85 15.57
CA PHE A 275 -14.26 -3.44 15.63
C PHE A 275 -13.88 -2.81 16.95
N VAL A 276 -13.54 -1.53 16.92
CA VAL A 276 -13.26 -0.72 18.10
C VAL A 276 -14.53 -0.61 18.94
N LYS A 277 -14.50 -1.16 20.15
CA LYS A 277 -15.56 -1.07 21.17
C LYS A 277 -15.18 -0.11 22.29
N ASP A 278 -13.90 -0.01 22.59
CA ASP A 278 -13.28 0.88 23.55
C ASP A 278 -12.13 1.62 22.88
N MET A 279 -12.23 2.96 22.76
CA MET A 279 -11.23 3.79 22.13
C MET A 279 -9.90 3.81 22.87
N HIS A 280 -9.94 3.79 24.21
CA HIS A 280 -8.70 3.82 25.01
C HIS A 280 -7.90 2.54 24.84
N GLN A 281 -8.55 1.38 25.03
CA GLN A 281 -7.91 0.07 24.86
C GLN A 281 -7.39 -0.12 23.45
N SER A 282 -8.19 0.24 22.43
CA SER A 282 -7.79 0.12 21.02
C SER A 282 -6.66 1.06 20.66
N SER A 283 -6.66 2.29 21.21
CA SER A 283 -5.55 3.26 21.05
C SER A 283 -4.24 2.70 21.59
N GLN A 284 -4.26 2.08 22.77
CA GLN A 284 -3.06 1.44 23.35
C GLN A 284 -2.57 0.26 22.49
N ALA A 285 -3.48 -0.57 22.00
CA ALA A 285 -3.12 -1.69 21.11
C ALA A 285 -2.53 -1.19 19.77
N PHE A 286 -3.04 -0.07 19.25
CA PHE A 286 -2.51 0.56 18.03
C PHE A 286 -1.13 1.17 18.25
N LEU A 287 -0.89 1.88 19.36
CA LEU A 287 0.43 2.39 19.74
C LEU A 287 1.47 1.26 19.85
N GLN A 288 1.05 0.10 20.39
CA GLN A 288 1.89 -1.08 20.50
C GLN A 288 2.03 -1.85 19.18
N LYS A 289 1.49 -1.33 18.06
CA LYS A 289 1.49 -1.97 16.74
C LYS A 289 0.83 -3.36 16.73
N LYS A 290 -0.04 -3.66 17.69
CA LYS A 290 -0.78 -4.93 17.78
C LYS A 290 -1.96 -4.99 16.81
N ILE A 291 -2.56 -3.83 16.53
CA ILE A 291 -3.66 -3.67 15.56
C ILE A 291 -3.37 -2.53 14.60
N SER A 292 -4.03 -2.52 13.45
CA SER A 292 -4.08 -1.37 12.55
C SER A 292 -5.52 -1.15 12.08
N PRO A 293 -5.97 0.12 12.01
CA PRO A 293 -7.25 0.45 11.40
C PRO A 293 -7.24 0.09 9.90
N THR A 294 -8.43 -0.20 9.38
CA THR A 294 -8.61 -0.54 7.97
C THR A 294 -9.71 0.30 7.35
N GLY A 295 -9.54 0.63 6.07
CA GLY A 295 -10.57 1.26 5.25
C GLY A 295 -11.22 0.27 4.29
N LEU A 296 -12.41 0.60 3.86
CA LEU A 296 -13.23 -0.19 2.95
C LEU A 296 -12.67 -0.15 1.52
N LEU A 297 -12.59 -1.30 0.90
CA LEU A 297 -12.60 -1.48 -0.53
C LEU A 297 -14.01 -1.94 -0.91
N CYS A 298 -14.82 -1.01 -1.39
CA CYS A 298 -16.26 -1.23 -1.60
C CYS A 298 -16.54 -2.46 -2.46
N GLY A 299 -17.60 -3.18 -2.13
CA GLY A 299 -18.01 -4.36 -2.86
C GLY A 299 -18.87 -5.31 -2.04
N ALA A 300 -19.23 -6.45 -2.65
CA ALA A 300 -19.99 -7.50 -1.98
C ALA A 300 -19.15 -8.23 -0.91
N ASN A 301 -19.84 -8.80 0.08
CA ASN A 301 -19.28 -9.71 1.08
C ASN A 301 -18.12 -9.12 1.91
N VAL A 302 -18.16 -7.81 2.20
CA VAL A 302 -17.22 -7.15 3.13
C VAL A 302 -17.98 -6.48 4.26
N GLU A 303 -17.49 -6.63 5.49
CA GLU A 303 -18.05 -5.93 6.63
C GLU A 303 -17.65 -4.44 6.58
N ARG A 304 -18.64 -3.55 6.81
CA ARG A 304 -18.49 -2.10 6.92
C ARG A 304 -18.10 -1.73 8.35
N ALA A 305 -17.56 -0.53 8.51
CA ALA A 305 -17.41 0.09 9.82
C ALA A 305 -18.76 0.18 10.53
N LYS A 306 -18.77 0.36 11.87
CA LYS A 306 -19.97 0.40 12.70
C LYS A 306 -20.04 1.72 13.47
N SER A 307 -21.15 2.02 14.09
CA SER A 307 -21.34 3.18 14.98
C SER A 307 -20.80 4.49 14.36
N ASP A 308 -20.02 5.27 15.10
CA ASP A 308 -19.49 6.56 14.63
C ASP A 308 -18.60 6.44 13.40
N ALA A 309 -17.80 5.37 13.31
CA ALA A 309 -16.92 5.13 12.18
C ALA A 309 -17.68 4.78 10.89
N TYR A 310 -18.91 4.28 10.96
CA TYR A 310 -19.77 4.02 9.81
C TYR A 310 -20.02 5.29 9.00
N TYR A 311 -20.38 6.38 9.66
CA TYR A 311 -20.68 7.67 8.99
C TYR A 311 -19.45 8.27 8.31
N LEU A 312 -18.24 7.95 8.79
CA LEU A 312 -16.99 8.39 8.16
C LEU A 312 -16.63 7.53 6.94
N GLU A 313 -17.16 6.31 6.84
CA GLU A 313 -16.90 5.37 5.76
C GLU A 313 -17.99 5.40 4.68
N GLU A 314 -19.26 5.59 5.06
CA GLU A 314 -20.45 5.54 4.21
C GLU A 314 -20.35 6.48 3.00
N ALA A 315 -19.83 7.70 3.18
CA ALA A 315 -19.64 8.66 2.10
C ALA A 315 -18.71 8.17 0.96
N TYR A 316 -17.99 7.07 1.20
CA TYR A 316 -17.04 6.44 0.27
C TYR A 316 -17.43 5.00 -0.08
N ASP A 317 -18.61 4.54 0.36
CA ASP A 317 -19.14 3.20 0.05
C ASP A 317 -20.11 3.31 -1.15
N ASP A 318 -19.61 3.00 -2.33
CA ASP A 318 -20.40 3.03 -3.56
C ASP A 318 -21.01 1.65 -3.83
N THR A 319 -22.33 1.55 -3.74
CA THR A 319 -23.10 0.31 -3.91
C THR A 319 -23.03 -0.26 -5.34
N GLU A 320 -22.72 0.56 -6.34
CA GLU A 320 -22.50 0.12 -7.73
C GLU A 320 -21.31 -0.85 -7.85
N LEU A 321 -20.43 -0.87 -6.84
CA LEU A 321 -19.29 -1.79 -6.76
C LEU A 321 -19.64 -3.20 -6.28
N ASN A 322 -20.90 -3.49 -5.92
CA ASN A 322 -21.31 -4.82 -5.43
C ASN A 322 -21.18 -5.95 -6.47
N THR A 323 -20.79 -5.64 -7.72
CA THR A 323 -20.39 -6.63 -8.73
C THR A 323 -19.01 -7.22 -8.50
N LEU A 324 -18.19 -6.59 -7.64
CA LEU A 324 -16.89 -7.08 -7.20
C LEU A 324 -16.92 -7.52 -5.74
N LYS A 325 -16.04 -8.42 -5.39
CA LYS A 325 -15.78 -8.73 -3.99
C LYS A 325 -15.16 -7.51 -3.30
N GLY A 326 -15.76 -7.11 -2.17
CA GLY A 326 -15.17 -6.12 -1.28
C GLY A 326 -14.04 -6.72 -0.44
N ASP A 327 -13.23 -5.84 0.14
CA ASP A 327 -12.13 -6.20 1.05
C ASP A 327 -11.85 -5.07 2.04
N ARG A 328 -10.98 -5.32 3.01
CA ARG A 328 -10.47 -4.31 3.94
C ARG A 328 -8.97 -4.12 3.69
N ARG A 329 -8.52 -2.85 3.70
CA ARG A 329 -7.12 -2.49 3.54
C ARG A 329 -6.60 -1.76 4.77
N PHE A 330 -5.42 -2.12 5.29
CA PHE A 330 -4.77 -1.36 6.34
C PHE A 330 -4.68 0.12 5.98
N ALA A 331 -5.19 0.99 6.84
CA ALA A 331 -5.11 2.43 6.71
C ALA A 331 -3.75 2.97 7.17
N TRP A 332 -3.11 2.26 8.10
CA TRP A 332 -1.83 2.64 8.71
C TRP A 332 -0.86 1.48 8.68
N ILE A 333 0.39 1.76 8.35
CA ILE A 333 1.46 0.76 8.30
C ILE A 333 2.75 1.34 8.91
N TRP A 334 3.66 0.45 9.30
CA TRP A 334 4.98 0.83 9.82
C TRP A 334 6.06 0.32 8.88
N PRO A 335 6.81 1.24 8.22
CA PRO A 335 8.06 0.87 7.55
C PRO A 335 9.02 0.22 8.54
N LYS A 336 9.84 -0.73 8.07
CA LYS A 336 10.85 -1.40 8.89
C LYS A 336 12.22 -1.26 8.25
N ASP A 337 13.25 -1.49 9.04
CA ASP A 337 14.64 -1.58 8.58
C ASP A 337 15.06 -0.38 7.71
N VAL A 338 14.62 0.83 8.15
CA VAL A 338 14.93 2.07 7.43
C VAL A 338 16.38 2.42 7.64
N GLU A 339 17.16 2.39 6.56
CA GLU A 339 18.57 2.79 6.52
C GLU A 339 18.79 3.81 5.42
N THR A 340 19.77 4.71 5.64
CA THR A 340 20.11 5.75 4.67
C THR A 340 21.61 5.91 4.61
N LYS A 341 22.13 6.10 3.38
CA LYS A 341 23.54 6.40 3.15
C LYS A 341 23.67 7.57 2.18
N TYR A 342 24.25 8.68 2.67
CA TYR A 342 24.48 9.87 1.87
C TYR A 342 25.85 9.82 1.17
N GLU A 343 25.89 10.21 -0.11
CA GLU A 343 27.10 10.35 -0.94
C GLU A 343 27.26 11.81 -1.33
N CYS A 344 28.20 12.52 -0.71
CA CYS A 344 28.44 13.96 -0.89
C CYS A 344 28.78 14.33 -2.35
N ASN A 345 29.74 13.61 -2.97
CA ASN A 345 30.24 13.90 -4.30
C ASN A 345 29.18 13.83 -5.42
N GLY A 346 28.10 13.05 -5.20
CA GLY A 346 27.01 12.90 -6.16
C GLY A 346 25.72 13.55 -5.73
N LYS A 347 25.66 14.19 -4.55
CA LYS A 347 24.43 14.66 -3.92
C LYS A 347 23.33 13.62 -3.96
N LYS A 348 23.67 12.38 -3.58
CA LYS A 348 22.79 11.20 -3.63
C LYS A 348 22.49 10.71 -2.24
N LEU A 349 21.26 10.21 -2.06
CA LEU A 349 20.86 9.52 -0.83
C LEU A 349 20.31 8.15 -1.22
N LYS A 350 21.02 7.10 -0.82
CA LYS A 350 20.49 5.73 -0.87
C LYS A 350 19.58 5.54 0.33
N VAL A 351 18.37 5.03 0.09
CA VAL A 351 17.36 4.76 1.12
C VAL A 351 16.95 3.30 1.02
N GLU A 352 17.08 2.56 2.10
CA GLU A 352 16.67 1.16 2.20
C GLU A 352 15.59 1.02 3.27
N PHE A 353 14.56 0.24 2.98
CA PHE A 353 13.44 0.01 3.90
C PHE A 353 12.58 -1.17 3.44
N TYR A 354 11.83 -1.74 4.38
CA TYR A 354 10.81 -2.74 4.12
C TYR A 354 9.41 -2.15 4.28
N LEU A 355 8.49 -2.54 3.38
CA LEU A 355 7.06 -2.29 3.52
C LEU A 355 6.26 -3.60 3.44
N PRO A 356 5.15 -3.72 4.20
CA PRO A 356 4.25 -4.86 4.10
C PRO A 356 3.58 -4.94 2.72
N LYS A 357 3.07 -6.12 2.38
CA LYS A 357 2.34 -6.33 1.13
C LYS A 357 1.22 -5.31 0.92
N GLY A 358 1.03 -4.90 -0.32
CA GLY A 358 0.00 -3.93 -0.68
C GLY A 358 0.39 -2.47 -0.42
N SER A 359 1.62 -2.19 0.04
CA SER A 359 2.10 -0.83 0.28
C SER A 359 3.02 -0.37 -0.86
N TYR A 360 3.14 0.95 -1.03
CA TYR A 360 3.86 1.58 -2.13
C TYR A 360 5.03 2.40 -1.61
N ALA A 361 6.23 2.15 -2.15
CA ALA A 361 7.43 2.93 -1.80
C ALA A 361 7.25 4.43 -2.13
N THR A 362 6.54 4.73 -3.21
CA THR A 362 6.24 6.10 -3.61
C THR A 362 5.43 6.85 -2.56
N THR A 363 4.50 6.21 -1.86
CA THR A 363 3.74 6.88 -0.79
C THR A 363 4.59 7.18 0.45
N PHE A 364 5.59 6.34 0.74
CA PHE A 364 6.58 6.63 1.78
C PHE A 364 7.44 7.86 1.42
N LEU A 365 7.92 7.94 0.18
CA LEU A 365 8.70 9.07 -0.30
C LEU A 365 7.86 10.35 -0.39
N GLU A 366 6.61 10.27 -0.88
CA GLU A 366 5.68 11.40 -0.95
C GLU A 366 5.35 11.95 0.44
N GLU A 367 5.29 11.12 1.49
CA GLU A 367 5.07 11.56 2.86
C GLU A 367 6.24 12.42 3.39
N ILE A 368 7.48 12.19 2.92
CA ILE A 368 8.64 13.00 3.26
C ILE A 368 8.73 14.24 2.35
N GLY A 369 8.57 14.05 1.04
CA GLY A 369 8.72 15.13 0.05
C GLY A 369 7.59 16.15 0.07
N LYS A 370 6.36 15.73 0.47
CA LYS A 370 5.13 16.55 0.41
C LYS A 370 4.76 16.98 -1.02
N PHE A 371 5.14 16.21 -2.01
CA PHE A 371 4.78 16.42 -3.41
C PHE A 371 4.48 15.09 -4.10
N SER A 372 3.76 15.16 -5.20
CA SER A 372 3.47 13.96 -5.99
C SER A 372 4.67 13.58 -6.84
N LEU A 373 5.18 12.35 -6.67
CA LEU A 373 6.27 11.81 -7.46
C LEU A 373 5.87 11.49 -8.92
N LYS A 374 4.59 11.60 -9.26
CA LYS A 374 4.12 11.40 -10.63
C LYS A 374 4.70 12.44 -11.60
N ASN A 375 4.94 13.65 -11.12
CA ASN A 375 5.34 14.80 -11.95
C ASN A 375 6.87 14.94 -12.10
N MET A 376 7.61 13.93 -11.69
CA MET A 376 9.05 13.79 -11.86
C MET A 376 9.36 12.71 -12.91
#